data_a6a08cd86efe992b9d07b8d479521895
#
_entry.id   a6a08cd86efe992b9d07b8d479521895
#
_cell.length_a   1.000
_cell.length_b   1.000
_cell.length_c   1.000
_cell.angle_alpha   90.00
_cell.angle_beta   90.00
_cell.angle_gamma   90.00
#
_symmetry.space_group_name_H-M   'P 1'
#
loop_
_entity.id
_entity.type
_entity.pdbx_description
1 polymer ?
#
loop_
_entity_poly.entity_id
_entity_poly.type
_entity_poly.pdbx_seq_one_letter_code
_entity_poly.pdbx_strand_id
1 'polypeptide(L)'
;MLFLIAIFMIIFSILNIYSPRKTKLVSLMLILLMLVLFIGNNDNPDYLGYLRHYENIENNSFKEFVFSSGYLGFNFLQFISYNIGFNYNMFVLLVFLIGYGLIVNTIKFFSINENYVLLLYFIYPFFFDLIQLKNFLAMSILIYSIKYLLSNKKSDTFKYIILIFVASLIHPVSIVYLCLLITKFSYKNMIFVFLTILSFLVSIGIRFNFINLAFLESVFFADDFLATKFIYFETRVRYGFLVFSFFNLYSLLLIILSIKILEKNNKKNYSHEDYKNSKKYKFVYLMREVNLLLTIISLPFYFINSNFFRISRNIFLLNYIAFAITRQSYCEEYPNNNLIAISYDLLIYLFILILFFYSFVYNNEFERILKPIFNNNIFLDFLKI
;
A
#
# COMPACT_ATOMS: atom_id res chain seq x y z
N MET A 1 -21.49 13.64 -10.45
CA MET A 1 -21.72 14.10 -9.07
C MET A 1 -20.61 13.62 -8.12
N LEU A 2 -20.35 12.33 -7.95
CA LEU A 2 -19.33 11.81 -7.01
C LEU A 2 -17.93 12.35 -7.29
N PHE A 3 -17.54 12.55 -8.54
CA PHE A 3 -16.26 13.14 -8.90
C PHE A 3 -16.10 14.59 -8.35
N LEU A 4 -17.15 15.41 -8.47
CA LEU A 4 -17.13 16.76 -7.90
C LEU A 4 -17.06 16.74 -6.37
N ILE A 5 -17.77 15.80 -5.72
CA ILE A 5 -17.68 15.58 -4.27
C ILE A 5 -16.26 15.21 -3.87
N ALA A 6 -15.60 14.33 -4.65
CA ALA A 6 -14.23 13.93 -4.39
C ALA A 6 -13.24 15.12 -4.49
N ILE A 7 -13.36 15.96 -5.51
CA ILE A 7 -12.56 17.18 -5.65
C ILE A 7 -12.80 18.11 -4.46
N PHE A 8 -14.07 18.34 -4.11
CA PHE A 8 -14.44 19.19 -2.97
C PHE A 8 -13.84 18.65 -1.66
N MET A 9 -13.92 17.34 -1.45
CA MET A 9 -13.34 16.69 -0.27
C MET A 9 -11.82 16.80 -0.21
N ILE A 10 -11.12 16.72 -1.35
CA ILE A 10 -9.68 16.95 -1.42
C ILE A 10 -9.34 18.38 -0.97
N ILE A 11 -10.03 19.39 -1.56
CA ILE A 11 -9.83 20.80 -1.21
C ILE A 11 -10.11 21.02 0.29
N PHE A 12 -11.26 20.52 0.77
CA PHE A 12 -11.67 20.67 2.16
C PHE A 12 -10.69 19.98 3.14
N SER A 13 -10.14 18.82 2.77
CA SER A 13 -9.12 18.13 3.52
C SER A 13 -7.81 18.91 3.58
N ILE A 14 -7.38 19.54 2.48
CA ILE A 14 -6.20 20.41 2.45
C ILE A 14 -6.43 21.61 3.39
N LEU A 15 -7.56 22.30 3.27
CA LEU A 15 -7.90 23.44 4.13
C LEU A 15 -7.89 23.04 5.62
N ASN A 16 -8.44 21.88 5.97
CA ASN A 16 -8.43 21.37 7.34
C ASN A 16 -7.02 21.06 7.87
N ILE A 17 -6.11 20.60 7.02
CA ILE A 17 -4.70 20.32 7.39
C ILE A 17 -3.97 21.60 7.81
N TYR A 18 -4.26 22.72 7.14
CA TYR A 18 -3.63 24.03 7.41
C TYR A 18 -4.45 24.89 8.39
N SER A 19 -5.66 24.46 8.75
CA SER A 19 -6.48 25.15 9.74
C SER A 19 -5.90 25.01 11.16
N PRO A 20 -5.96 26.08 11.98
CA PRO A 20 -5.61 25.97 13.39
C PRO A 20 -6.54 25.06 14.18
N ARG A 21 -7.81 24.96 13.76
CA ARG A 21 -8.84 24.06 14.34
C ARG A 21 -9.04 22.85 13.44
N LYS A 22 -8.25 21.81 13.69
CA LYS A 22 -8.39 20.53 12.96
C LYS A 22 -9.63 19.79 13.44
N THR A 23 -10.55 19.50 12.54
CA THR A 23 -11.78 18.75 12.84
C THR A 23 -11.66 17.30 12.39
N LYS A 24 -12.01 16.36 13.28
CA LYS A 24 -12.09 14.94 12.94
C LYS A 24 -13.24 14.64 11.96
N LEU A 25 -14.21 15.55 11.86
CA LEU A 25 -15.34 15.43 10.95
C LEU A 25 -14.87 15.28 9.49
N VAL A 26 -13.84 16.04 9.08
CA VAL A 26 -13.31 15.96 7.71
C VAL A 26 -12.74 14.58 7.41
N SER A 27 -12.00 14.00 8.36
CA SER A 27 -11.48 12.63 8.21
C SER A 27 -12.63 11.62 8.09
N LEU A 28 -13.69 11.77 8.89
CA LEU A 28 -14.87 10.91 8.84
C LEU A 28 -15.59 11.03 7.49
N MET A 29 -15.79 12.25 6.99
CA MET A 29 -16.41 12.47 5.68
C MET A 29 -15.59 11.86 4.54
N LEU A 30 -14.25 11.97 4.61
CA LEU A 30 -13.37 11.33 3.63
C LEU A 30 -13.45 9.80 3.69
N ILE A 31 -13.56 9.22 4.89
CA ILE A 31 -13.79 7.78 5.09
C ILE A 31 -15.12 7.34 4.49
N LEU A 32 -16.19 8.11 4.74
CA LEU A 32 -17.49 7.80 4.19
C LEU A 32 -17.51 7.88 2.66
N LEU A 33 -16.83 8.86 2.08
CA LEU A 33 -16.67 8.92 0.63
C LEU A 33 -15.91 7.71 0.09
N MET A 34 -14.80 7.31 0.73
CA MET A 34 -14.05 6.10 0.34
C MET A 34 -14.92 4.85 0.46
N LEU A 35 -15.74 4.74 1.50
CA LEU A 35 -16.69 3.65 1.68
C LEU A 35 -17.70 3.57 0.53
N VAL A 36 -18.32 4.70 0.20
CA VAL A 36 -19.29 4.79 -0.91
C VAL A 36 -18.67 4.40 -2.25
N LEU A 37 -17.45 4.88 -2.52
CA LEU A 37 -16.74 4.52 -3.75
C LEU A 37 -16.34 3.04 -3.76
N PHE A 38 -15.96 2.48 -2.62
CA PHE A 38 -15.48 1.09 -2.51
C PHE A 38 -16.61 0.08 -2.69
N ILE A 39 -17.74 0.28 -2.01
CA ILE A 39 -18.88 -0.66 -2.04
C ILE A 39 -19.72 -0.46 -3.31
N GLY A 40 -19.90 0.78 -3.73
CA GLY A 40 -20.78 1.10 -4.85
C GLY A 40 -20.18 0.87 -6.23
N ASN A 41 -18.91 0.46 -6.31
CA ASN A 41 -18.21 0.24 -7.55
C ASN A 41 -18.55 -1.14 -8.14
N ASN A 42 -19.39 -1.16 -9.17
CA ASN A 42 -19.89 -2.38 -9.84
C ASN A 42 -19.41 -2.54 -11.30
N ASP A 43 -18.55 -1.66 -11.79
CA ASP A 43 -18.07 -1.66 -13.18
C ASP A 43 -16.56 -1.38 -13.26
N ASN A 44 -15.79 -2.07 -12.44
CA ASN A 44 -14.32 -2.04 -12.53
C ASN A 44 -13.80 -3.30 -13.25
N PRO A 45 -12.55 -3.28 -13.75
CA PRO A 45 -12.00 -4.41 -14.51
C PRO A 45 -12.04 -5.76 -13.81
N ASP A 46 -11.95 -5.79 -12.49
CA ASP A 46 -11.89 -7.03 -11.70
C ASP A 46 -13.26 -7.41 -11.10
N TYR A 47 -14.27 -6.53 -11.18
CA TYR A 47 -15.57 -6.70 -10.53
C TYR A 47 -16.27 -8.01 -10.93
N LEU A 48 -16.47 -8.21 -12.23
CA LEU A 48 -17.16 -9.41 -12.74
C LEU A 48 -16.41 -10.71 -12.40
N GLY A 49 -15.08 -10.65 -12.37
CA GLY A 49 -14.25 -11.78 -11.95
C GLY A 49 -14.47 -12.14 -10.48
N TYR A 50 -14.50 -11.15 -9.59
CA TYR A 50 -14.78 -11.39 -8.17
C TYR A 50 -16.22 -11.79 -7.90
N LEU A 51 -17.19 -11.18 -8.59
CA LEU A 51 -18.61 -11.50 -8.45
C LEU A 51 -18.89 -12.97 -8.84
N ARG A 52 -18.47 -13.37 -10.04
CA ARG A 52 -18.63 -14.76 -10.52
C ARG A 52 -17.96 -15.77 -9.60
N HIS A 53 -16.76 -15.44 -9.11
CA HIS A 53 -16.06 -16.30 -8.16
C HIS A 53 -16.83 -16.45 -6.85
N TYR A 54 -17.48 -15.36 -6.38
CA TYR A 54 -18.31 -15.39 -5.17
C TYR A 54 -19.60 -16.21 -5.38
N GLU A 55 -20.27 -16.04 -6.52
CA GLU A 55 -21.49 -16.77 -6.88
C GLU A 55 -21.23 -18.28 -7.07
N ASN A 56 -20.04 -18.66 -7.54
CA ASN A 56 -19.65 -20.05 -7.69
C ASN A 56 -19.56 -20.84 -6.36
N ILE A 57 -19.65 -20.19 -5.22
CA ILE A 57 -19.66 -20.86 -3.90
C ILE A 57 -20.85 -21.82 -3.79
N GLU A 58 -22.01 -21.43 -4.33
CA GLU A 58 -23.22 -22.26 -4.32
C GLU A 58 -23.01 -23.65 -4.94
N ASN A 59 -22.18 -23.74 -5.98
CA ASN A 59 -21.95 -24.94 -6.75
C ASN A 59 -20.76 -25.80 -6.29
N ASN A 60 -20.04 -25.37 -5.24
CA ASN A 60 -18.79 -26.01 -4.83
C ASN A 60 -18.80 -26.38 -3.35
N SER A 61 -18.21 -27.53 -3.02
CA SER A 61 -17.93 -27.88 -1.63
C SER A 61 -16.87 -26.94 -1.03
N PHE A 62 -16.80 -26.88 0.32
CA PHE A 62 -15.78 -26.11 1.02
C PHE A 62 -14.37 -26.38 0.49
N LYS A 63 -14.01 -27.66 0.34
CA LYS A 63 -12.67 -28.06 -0.11
C LYS A 63 -12.40 -27.60 -1.54
N GLU A 64 -13.33 -27.84 -2.45
CA GLU A 64 -13.20 -27.45 -3.85
C GLU A 64 -13.07 -25.93 -3.99
N PHE A 65 -13.89 -25.15 -3.29
CA PHE A 65 -13.86 -23.69 -3.40
C PHE A 65 -12.61 -23.07 -2.74
N VAL A 66 -12.31 -23.44 -1.50
CA VAL A 66 -11.21 -22.81 -0.75
C VAL A 66 -9.86 -23.13 -1.37
N PHE A 67 -9.67 -24.35 -1.88
CA PHE A 67 -8.41 -24.78 -2.49
C PHE A 67 -8.37 -24.62 -4.01
N SER A 68 -9.40 -24.04 -4.63
CA SER A 68 -9.46 -23.80 -6.08
C SER A 68 -8.38 -22.89 -6.63
N SER A 69 -7.77 -22.08 -5.78
CA SER A 69 -6.76 -21.09 -6.19
C SER A 69 -5.76 -20.85 -5.08
N GLY A 70 -4.60 -20.26 -5.40
CA GLY A 70 -3.57 -19.90 -4.41
C GLY A 70 -3.94 -18.77 -3.44
N TYR A 71 -5.22 -18.39 -3.33
CA TYR A 71 -5.73 -17.33 -2.45
C TYR A 71 -6.53 -17.91 -1.27
N LEU A 72 -5.98 -18.92 -0.60
CA LEU A 72 -6.68 -19.71 0.42
C LEU A 72 -7.43 -18.88 1.47
N GLY A 73 -6.77 -17.88 2.05
CA GLY A 73 -7.37 -17.02 3.09
C GLY A 73 -8.48 -16.12 2.55
N PHE A 74 -8.37 -15.64 1.32
CA PHE A 74 -9.42 -14.83 0.70
C PHE A 74 -10.64 -15.68 0.34
N ASN A 75 -10.43 -16.85 -0.26
CA ASN A 75 -11.50 -17.79 -0.58
C ASN A 75 -12.22 -18.28 0.67
N PHE A 76 -11.47 -18.56 1.76
CA PHE A 76 -12.04 -18.90 3.06
C PHE A 76 -12.95 -17.79 3.59
N LEU A 77 -12.52 -16.55 3.51
CA LEU A 77 -13.32 -15.40 3.92
C LEU A 77 -14.59 -15.25 3.07
N GLN A 78 -14.49 -15.45 1.76
CA GLN A 78 -15.65 -15.46 0.85
C GLN A 78 -16.63 -16.57 1.21
N PHE A 79 -16.13 -17.80 1.42
CA PHE A 79 -16.95 -18.95 1.76
C PHE A 79 -17.73 -18.75 3.06
N ILE A 80 -17.07 -18.26 4.12
CA ILE A 80 -17.75 -17.97 5.38
C ILE A 80 -18.81 -16.89 5.18
N SER A 81 -18.47 -15.79 4.47
CA SER A 81 -19.41 -14.69 4.25
C SER A 81 -20.66 -15.12 3.50
N TYR A 82 -20.51 -15.97 2.49
CA TYR A 82 -21.63 -16.54 1.74
C TYR A 82 -22.54 -17.40 2.63
N ASN A 83 -21.95 -18.28 3.44
CA ASN A 83 -22.71 -19.19 4.32
C ASN A 83 -23.43 -18.47 5.48
N ILE A 84 -22.99 -17.25 5.83
CA ILE A 84 -23.71 -16.38 6.80
C ILE A 84 -24.88 -15.63 6.10
N GLY A 85 -25.00 -15.74 4.77
CA GLY A 85 -26.04 -15.10 3.99
C GLY A 85 -25.66 -13.71 3.45
N PHE A 86 -24.37 -13.35 3.41
CA PHE A 86 -23.94 -12.11 2.80
C PHE A 86 -24.02 -12.21 1.27
N ASN A 87 -24.56 -11.17 0.64
CA ASN A 87 -24.36 -10.98 -0.80
C ASN A 87 -22.97 -10.41 -1.09
N TYR A 88 -22.59 -10.34 -2.37
CA TYR A 88 -21.26 -9.87 -2.76
C TYR A 88 -20.93 -8.45 -2.25
N ASN A 89 -21.91 -7.53 -2.28
CA ASN A 89 -21.67 -6.16 -1.80
C ASN A 89 -21.45 -6.10 -0.27
N MET A 90 -22.15 -6.94 0.49
CA MET A 90 -21.90 -7.09 1.94
C MET A 90 -20.53 -7.71 2.21
N PHE A 91 -20.08 -8.64 1.37
CA PHE A 91 -18.71 -9.16 1.44
C PHE A 91 -17.67 -8.06 1.15
N VAL A 92 -17.88 -7.22 0.13
CA VAL A 92 -17.00 -6.08 -0.17
C VAL A 92 -16.97 -5.08 1.00
N LEU A 93 -18.14 -4.80 1.61
CA LEU A 93 -18.22 -3.99 2.84
C LEU A 93 -17.39 -4.60 3.96
N LEU A 94 -17.49 -5.92 4.20
CA LEU A 94 -16.72 -6.61 5.23
C LEU A 94 -15.22 -6.46 4.97
N VAL A 95 -14.76 -6.65 3.73
CA VAL A 95 -13.35 -6.47 3.34
C VAL A 95 -12.89 -5.04 3.61
N PHE A 96 -13.72 -4.04 3.25
CA PHE A 96 -13.41 -2.64 3.54
C PHE A 96 -13.29 -2.38 5.05
N LEU A 97 -14.25 -2.81 5.86
CA LEU A 97 -14.26 -2.57 7.29
C LEU A 97 -13.06 -3.22 7.99
N ILE A 98 -12.70 -4.45 7.63
CA ILE A 98 -11.53 -5.13 8.19
C ILE A 98 -10.26 -4.38 7.77
N GLY A 99 -10.04 -4.18 6.48
CA GLY A 99 -8.84 -3.55 5.96
C GLY A 99 -8.67 -2.12 6.47
N TYR A 100 -9.73 -1.34 6.38
CA TYR A 100 -9.72 0.04 6.84
C TYR A 100 -9.54 0.17 8.35
N GLY A 101 -10.18 -0.73 9.13
CA GLY A 101 -10.00 -0.81 10.58
C GLY A 101 -8.54 -1.06 10.99
N LEU A 102 -7.83 -1.92 10.26
CA LEU A 102 -6.40 -2.17 10.46
C LEU A 102 -5.54 -0.94 10.15
N ILE A 103 -5.85 -0.24 9.06
CA ILE A 103 -5.17 1.00 8.66
C ILE A 103 -5.36 2.09 9.72
N VAL A 104 -6.61 2.37 10.10
CA VAL A 104 -6.93 3.39 11.11
C VAL A 104 -6.31 3.07 12.47
N ASN A 105 -6.32 1.79 12.88
CA ASN A 105 -5.64 1.35 14.11
C ASN A 105 -4.14 1.68 14.07
N THR A 106 -3.49 1.50 12.92
CA THR A 106 -2.07 1.83 12.76
C THR A 106 -1.83 3.34 12.80
N ILE A 107 -2.67 4.15 12.16
CA ILE A 107 -2.59 5.62 12.22
C ILE A 107 -2.74 6.11 13.67
N LYS A 108 -3.75 5.59 14.38
CA LYS A 108 -4.00 5.92 15.80
C LYS A 108 -2.86 5.51 16.73
N PHE A 109 -2.17 4.40 16.43
CA PHE A 109 -1.01 3.95 17.22
C PHE A 109 0.10 5.01 17.29
N PHE A 110 0.25 5.83 16.23
CA PHE A 110 1.24 6.91 16.18
C PHE A 110 0.70 8.27 16.64
N SER A 111 -0.60 8.39 16.96
CA SER A 111 -1.23 9.65 17.40
C SER A 111 -0.92 10.80 16.46
N ILE A 112 -1.18 10.63 15.18
CA ILE A 112 -0.94 11.61 14.11
C ILE A 112 -2.25 12.13 13.51
N ASN A 113 -2.15 13.17 12.69
CA ASN A 113 -3.28 13.71 11.97
C ASN A 113 -3.78 12.71 10.92
N GLU A 114 -4.93 12.07 11.22
CA GLU A 114 -5.54 11.07 10.35
C GLU A 114 -5.89 11.66 8.97
N ASN A 115 -6.43 12.88 8.92
CA ASN A 115 -6.84 13.53 7.68
C ASN A 115 -5.68 13.68 6.68
N TYR A 116 -4.46 13.95 7.16
CA TYR A 116 -3.29 14.07 6.29
C TYR A 116 -2.98 12.74 5.59
N VAL A 117 -2.92 11.64 6.36
CA VAL A 117 -2.63 10.31 5.82
C VAL A 117 -3.73 9.85 4.85
N LEU A 118 -5.00 10.06 5.24
CA LEU A 118 -6.14 9.64 4.46
C LEU A 118 -6.29 10.41 3.14
N LEU A 119 -5.98 11.72 3.15
CA LEU A 119 -5.95 12.53 1.94
C LEU A 119 -4.92 12.00 0.94
N LEU A 120 -3.68 11.76 1.38
CA LEU A 120 -2.64 11.24 0.50
C LEU A 120 -3.01 9.86 -0.04
N TYR A 121 -3.54 8.99 0.83
CA TYR A 121 -4.01 7.66 0.44
C TYR A 121 -5.17 7.72 -0.56
N PHE A 122 -6.14 8.63 -0.35
CA PHE A 122 -7.27 8.81 -1.25
C PHE A 122 -6.83 9.21 -2.66
N ILE A 123 -5.85 10.14 -2.78
CA ILE A 123 -5.31 10.54 -4.09
C ILE A 123 -4.56 9.36 -4.74
N TYR A 124 -3.73 8.65 -3.95
CA TYR A 124 -2.96 7.49 -4.41
C TYR A 124 -2.53 6.62 -3.21
N PRO A 125 -2.73 5.29 -3.17
CA PRO A 125 -3.19 4.40 -4.25
C PRO A 125 -4.65 3.89 -4.10
N PHE A 126 -5.52 4.55 -3.35
CA PHE A 126 -6.86 4.07 -2.98
C PHE A 126 -7.66 3.47 -4.15
N PHE A 127 -7.64 4.09 -5.33
CA PHE A 127 -8.40 3.61 -6.49
C PHE A 127 -7.91 2.25 -7.02
N PHE A 128 -6.64 1.94 -6.88
CA PHE A 128 -6.13 0.60 -7.18
C PHE A 128 -6.54 -0.42 -6.13
N ASP A 129 -6.54 -0.02 -4.87
CA ASP A 129 -6.90 -0.91 -3.76
C ASP A 129 -8.39 -1.26 -3.79
N LEU A 130 -9.23 -0.34 -4.22
CA LEU A 130 -10.66 -0.53 -4.45
C LEU A 130 -10.94 -1.63 -5.50
N ILE A 131 -10.12 -1.72 -6.56
CA ILE A 131 -10.24 -2.75 -7.58
C ILE A 131 -9.63 -4.07 -7.09
N GLN A 132 -8.48 -4.01 -6.43
CA GLN A 132 -7.69 -5.17 -6.05
C GLN A 132 -7.99 -5.61 -4.61
N LEU A 133 -9.20 -6.12 -4.35
CA LEU A 133 -9.69 -6.47 -3.00
C LEU A 133 -8.72 -7.36 -2.21
N LYS A 134 -8.14 -8.39 -2.85
CA LYS A 134 -7.16 -9.31 -2.23
C LYS A 134 -5.91 -8.57 -1.80
N ASN A 135 -5.38 -7.71 -2.69
CA ASN A 135 -4.18 -6.92 -2.40
C ASN A 135 -4.45 -5.88 -1.31
N PHE A 136 -5.61 -5.21 -1.34
CA PHE A 136 -6.01 -4.25 -0.31
C PHE A 136 -6.04 -4.88 1.08
N LEU A 137 -6.68 -6.05 1.23
CA LEU A 137 -6.78 -6.71 2.53
C LEU A 137 -5.40 -7.18 3.03
N ALA A 138 -4.60 -7.78 2.15
CA ALA A 138 -3.25 -8.22 2.49
C ALA A 138 -2.31 -7.04 2.84
N MET A 139 -2.39 -5.94 2.09
CA MET A 139 -1.69 -4.68 2.38
C MET A 139 -2.10 -4.10 3.74
N SER A 140 -3.38 -4.12 4.07
CA SER A 140 -3.87 -3.61 5.36
C SER A 140 -3.31 -4.39 6.55
N ILE A 141 -3.18 -5.72 6.39
CA ILE A 141 -2.52 -6.58 7.40
C ILE A 141 -1.02 -6.25 7.49
N LEU A 142 -0.33 -6.04 6.37
CA LEU A 142 1.05 -5.60 6.35
C LEU A 142 1.22 -4.28 7.12
N ILE A 143 0.39 -3.28 6.82
CA ILE A 143 0.41 -1.97 7.48
C ILE A 143 0.22 -2.11 8.99
N TYR A 144 -0.74 -2.93 9.40
CA TYR A 144 -0.97 -3.21 10.82
C TYR A 144 0.21 -3.93 11.48
N SER A 145 0.88 -4.84 10.76
CA SER A 145 1.96 -5.66 11.28
C SER A 145 3.25 -4.88 11.53
N ILE A 146 3.49 -3.77 10.82
CA ILE A 146 4.75 -3.03 10.86
C ILE A 146 5.11 -2.51 12.26
N LYS A 147 4.12 -2.21 13.10
CA LYS A 147 4.32 -1.78 14.48
C LYS A 147 5.08 -2.81 15.34
N TYR A 148 4.98 -4.09 15.00
CA TYR A 148 5.67 -5.17 15.70
C TYR A 148 7.16 -5.25 15.32
N LEU A 149 7.56 -4.65 14.19
CA LEU A 149 8.98 -4.50 13.85
C LEU A 149 9.69 -3.42 14.67
N LEU A 150 8.94 -2.49 15.30
CA LEU A 150 9.52 -1.45 16.14
C LEU A 150 10.02 -1.97 17.50
N SER A 151 9.50 -3.11 17.93
CA SER A 151 9.84 -3.72 19.22
C SER A 151 10.97 -4.72 19.05
N ASN A 152 11.88 -4.76 20.02
CA ASN A 152 12.95 -5.76 20.07
C ASN A 152 12.52 -7.08 20.73
N LYS A 153 11.25 -7.21 21.15
CA LYS A 153 10.73 -8.42 21.79
C LYS A 153 10.58 -9.55 20.77
N LYS A 154 11.05 -10.75 21.09
CA LYS A 154 10.88 -11.95 20.25
C LYS A 154 9.40 -12.25 19.97
N SER A 155 8.50 -12.05 20.97
CA SER A 155 7.05 -12.23 20.80
C SER A 155 6.47 -11.31 19.72
N ASP A 156 6.94 -10.08 19.60
CA ASP A 156 6.46 -9.15 18.58
C ASP A 156 6.99 -9.53 17.19
N THR A 157 8.23 -10.00 17.10
CA THR A 157 8.76 -10.56 15.86
C THR A 157 7.93 -11.75 15.38
N PHE A 158 7.52 -12.65 16.31
CA PHE A 158 6.65 -13.77 15.97
C PHE A 158 5.26 -13.33 15.51
N LYS A 159 4.65 -12.31 16.15
CA LYS A 159 3.38 -11.71 15.69
C LYS A 159 3.50 -11.15 14.28
N TYR A 160 4.61 -10.47 13.97
CA TYR A 160 4.87 -9.98 12.62
C TYR A 160 4.87 -11.12 11.60
N ILE A 161 5.61 -12.20 11.88
CA ILE A 161 5.70 -13.37 10.99
C ILE A 161 4.32 -13.98 10.76
N ILE A 162 3.54 -14.20 11.82
CA ILE A 162 2.16 -14.74 11.71
C ILE A 162 1.29 -13.83 10.83
N LEU A 163 1.33 -12.52 11.05
CA LEU A 163 0.51 -11.59 10.29
C LEU A 163 0.91 -11.55 8.80
N ILE A 164 2.21 -11.61 8.48
CA ILE A 164 2.64 -11.71 7.08
C ILE A 164 2.25 -13.06 6.48
N PHE A 165 2.30 -14.14 7.25
CA PHE A 165 1.82 -15.43 6.78
C PHE A 165 0.30 -15.39 6.48
N VAL A 166 -0.51 -14.81 7.37
CA VAL A 166 -1.96 -14.58 7.11
C VAL A 166 -2.18 -13.72 5.86
N ALA A 167 -1.41 -12.62 5.71
CA ALA A 167 -1.47 -11.79 4.51
C ALA A 167 -1.12 -12.58 3.24
N SER A 168 -0.17 -13.52 3.31
CA SER A 168 0.23 -14.36 2.18
C SER A 168 -0.84 -15.39 1.79
N LEU A 169 -1.64 -15.88 2.73
CA LEU A 169 -2.80 -16.72 2.42
C LEU A 169 -3.89 -15.93 1.68
N ILE A 170 -3.99 -14.62 1.90
CA ILE A 170 -4.92 -13.73 1.19
C ILE A 170 -4.36 -13.33 -0.17
N HIS A 171 -3.08 -12.94 -0.22
CA HIS A 171 -2.38 -12.58 -1.45
C HIS A 171 -0.92 -13.06 -1.40
N PRO A 172 -0.54 -14.12 -2.17
CA PRO A 172 0.76 -14.79 -2.05
C PRO A 172 1.98 -13.88 -2.13
N VAL A 173 1.91 -12.79 -2.93
CA VAL A 173 3.02 -11.81 -3.05
C VAL A 173 3.40 -11.21 -1.69
N SER A 174 2.51 -11.21 -0.71
CA SER A 174 2.78 -10.65 0.62
C SER A 174 3.88 -11.39 1.38
N ILE A 175 4.21 -12.62 1.00
CA ILE A 175 5.34 -13.37 1.60
C ILE A 175 6.68 -12.63 1.46
N VAL A 176 6.82 -11.82 0.40
CA VAL A 176 8.02 -10.99 0.15
C VAL A 176 8.31 -10.06 1.34
N TYR A 177 7.29 -9.61 2.07
CA TYR A 177 7.50 -8.71 3.21
C TYR A 177 8.14 -9.39 4.43
N LEU A 178 8.32 -10.73 4.43
CA LEU A 178 9.18 -11.37 5.43
C LEU A 178 10.64 -10.86 5.34
N CYS A 179 11.08 -10.38 4.18
CA CYS A 179 12.40 -9.77 4.03
C CYS A 179 12.61 -8.57 4.96
N LEU A 180 11.53 -7.89 5.41
CA LEU A 180 11.64 -6.76 6.32
C LEU A 180 12.18 -7.16 7.71
N LEU A 181 12.22 -8.45 8.04
CA LEU A 181 12.92 -8.95 9.24
C LEU A 181 14.42 -8.65 9.20
N ILE A 182 14.99 -8.45 8.01
CA ILE A 182 16.41 -8.08 7.84
C ILE A 182 16.72 -6.78 8.58
N THR A 183 15.76 -5.86 8.71
CA THR A 183 15.93 -4.60 9.45
C THR A 183 16.26 -4.79 10.92
N LYS A 184 16.00 -5.98 11.49
CA LYS A 184 16.30 -6.33 12.89
C LYS A 184 17.70 -6.93 13.10
N PHE A 185 18.39 -7.31 12.04
CA PHE A 185 19.70 -7.94 12.19
C PHE A 185 20.80 -6.90 12.42
N SER A 186 21.76 -7.22 13.27
CA SER A 186 22.92 -6.37 13.52
C SER A 186 23.79 -6.18 12.26
N TYR A 187 23.86 -7.18 11.41
CA TYR A 187 24.62 -7.17 10.15
C TYR A 187 23.81 -6.69 8.94
N LYS A 188 22.68 -5.99 9.15
CA LYS A 188 21.78 -5.57 8.07
C LYS A 188 22.46 -4.77 6.96
N ASN A 189 23.43 -3.91 7.28
CA ASN A 189 24.13 -3.11 6.28
C ASN A 189 24.93 -4.00 5.30
N MET A 190 25.62 -5.03 5.80
CA MET A 190 26.31 -6.00 4.96
C MET A 190 25.32 -6.78 4.09
N ILE A 191 24.18 -7.19 4.67
CA ILE A 191 23.12 -7.86 3.92
C ILE A 191 22.57 -6.94 2.82
N PHE A 192 22.36 -5.65 3.10
CA PHE A 192 21.90 -4.69 2.09
C PHE A 192 22.88 -4.54 0.94
N VAL A 193 24.19 -4.43 1.21
CA VAL A 193 25.21 -4.39 0.17
C VAL A 193 25.18 -5.66 -0.68
N PHE A 194 25.16 -6.84 -0.03
CA PHE A 194 25.07 -8.12 -0.74
C PHE A 194 23.82 -8.21 -1.62
N LEU A 195 22.64 -7.88 -1.08
CA LEU A 195 21.38 -7.91 -1.82
C LEU A 195 21.39 -6.89 -2.98
N THR A 196 22.03 -5.73 -2.81
CA THR A 196 22.15 -4.73 -3.90
C THR A 196 22.96 -5.30 -5.05
N ILE A 197 24.12 -5.91 -4.77
CA ILE A 197 24.96 -6.54 -5.80
C ILE A 197 24.19 -7.68 -6.47
N LEU A 198 23.55 -8.54 -5.69
CA LEU A 198 22.76 -9.66 -6.21
C LEU A 198 21.61 -9.18 -7.09
N SER A 199 20.83 -8.20 -6.63
CA SER A 199 19.72 -7.60 -7.36
C SER A 199 20.19 -6.99 -8.69
N PHE A 200 21.32 -6.31 -8.69
CA PHE A 200 21.91 -5.72 -9.90
C PHE A 200 22.34 -6.81 -10.89
N LEU A 201 23.01 -7.86 -10.42
CA LEU A 201 23.45 -9.00 -11.27
C LEU A 201 22.25 -9.74 -11.85
N VAL A 202 21.22 -10.00 -11.06
CA VAL A 202 19.98 -10.64 -11.53
C VAL A 202 19.28 -9.76 -12.56
N SER A 203 19.21 -8.44 -12.33
CA SER A 203 18.62 -7.48 -13.29
C SER A 203 19.34 -7.48 -14.63
N ILE A 204 20.68 -7.50 -14.62
CA ILE A 204 21.51 -7.66 -15.82
C ILE A 204 21.23 -9.00 -16.49
N GLY A 205 21.21 -10.09 -15.72
CA GLY A 205 20.94 -11.43 -16.23
C GLY A 205 19.59 -11.52 -16.95
N ILE A 206 18.54 -10.92 -16.38
CA ILE A 206 17.22 -10.84 -17.01
C ILE A 206 17.26 -9.96 -18.26
N ARG A 207 17.92 -8.78 -18.19
CA ARG A 207 17.96 -7.82 -19.30
C ARG A 207 18.65 -8.38 -20.54
N PHE A 208 19.74 -9.10 -20.37
CA PHE A 208 20.54 -9.67 -21.44
C PHE A 208 20.23 -11.14 -21.77
N ASN A 209 19.13 -11.68 -21.24
CA ASN A 209 18.70 -13.08 -21.43
C ASN A 209 19.69 -14.16 -20.92
N PHE A 210 20.59 -13.82 -20.02
CA PHE A 210 21.43 -14.81 -19.36
C PHE A 210 20.64 -15.69 -18.37
N ILE A 211 19.55 -15.14 -17.82
CA ILE A 211 18.60 -15.87 -16.99
C ILE A 211 17.39 -16.23 -17.87
N ASN A 212 17.25 -17.51 -18.15
CA ASN A 212 16.11 -18.02 -18.88
C ASN A 212 14.92 -18.16 -17.92
N LEU A 213 13.94 -17.25 -18.06
CA LEU A 213 12.75 -17.26 -17.21
C LEU A 213 11.87 -18.48 -17.47
N ALA A 214 11.87 -19.04 -18.68
CA ALA A 214 11.15 -20.27 -19.01
C ALA A 214 11.72 -21.50 -18.28
N PHE A 215 13.04 -21.51 -17.98
CA PHE A 215 13.61 -22.54 -17.13
C PHE A 215 13.11 -22.45 -15.68
N LEU A 216 12.98 -21.24 -15.13
CA LEU A 216 12.39 -21.04 -13.82
C LEU A 216 10.93 -21.49 -13.78
N GLU A 217 10.20 -21.30 -14.89
CA GLU A 217 8.84 -21.82 -15.08
C GLU A 217 8.78 -23.34 -14.92
N SER A 218 9.61 -24.06 -15.63
CA SER A 218 9.62 -25.53 -15.60
C SER A 218 10.03 -26.13 -14.25
N VAL A 219 10.85 -25.41 -13.47
CA VAL A 219 11.37 -25.89 -12.18
C VAL A 219 10.42 -25.58 -11.01
N PHE A 220 9.77 -24.40 -11.04
CA PHE A 220 9.00 -23.92 -9.90
C PHE A 220 7.49 -24.09 -10.03
N PHE A 221 6.97 -24.43 -11.24
CA PHE A 221 5.56 -24.27 -11.54
C PHE A 221 4.99 -25.43 -12.36
N ALA A 222 5.14 -26.61 -11.82
CA ALA A 222 4.51 -27.82 -12.39
C ALA A 222 2.97 -27.79 -12.32
N ASP A 223 2.36 -26.80 -11.60
CA ASP A 223 0.91 -26.67 -11.44
C ASP A 223 0.32 -25.63 -12.38
N ASP A 224 -0.79 -25.96 -13.06
CA ASP A 224 -1.53 -25.11 -14.01
C ASP A 224 -1.91 -23.72 -13.47
N PHE A 225 -2.16 -23.61 -12.16
CA PHE A 225 -2.49 -22.32 -11.52
C PHE A 225 -1.34 -21.31 -11.58
N LEU A 226 -0.12 -21.79 -11.46
CA LEU A 226 1.06 -20.94 -11.52
C LEU A 226 1.46 -20.66 -12.98
N ALA A 227 1.21 -21.58 -13.89
CA ALA A 227 1.43 -21.39 -15.33
C ALA A 227 0.63 -20.20 -15.88
N THR A 228 -0.63 -20.01 -15.48
CA THR A 228 -1.42 -18.84 -15.89
C THR A 228 -0.86 -17.50 -15.38
N LYS A 229 -0.04 -17.50 -14.34
CA LYS A 229 0.66 -16.29 -13.84
C LYS A 229 1.93 -15.98 -14.63
N PHE A 230 2.46 -16.95 -15.37
CA PHE A 230 3.66 -16.78 -16.20
C PHE A 230 3.46 -15.91 -17.44
N ILE A 231 2.24 -15.75 -17.94
CA ILE A 231 1.91 -14.78 -18.98
C ILE A 231 2.46 -13.38 -18.61
N TYR A 232 2.52 -13.07 -17.29
CA TYR A 232 3.13 -11.81 -16.82
C TYR A 232 4.65 -11.76 -16.98
N PHE A 233 5.34 -12.89 -17.14
CA PHE A 233 6.79 -12.95 -17.33
C PHE A 233 7.20 -12.87 -18.82
N GLU A 234 6.27 -13.10 -19.74
CA GLU A 234 6.52 -12.99 -21.19
C GLU A 234 6.52 -11.54 -21.68
N THR A 235 5.78 -10.65 -21.00
CA THR A 235 5.67 -9.24 -21.37
C THR A 235 6.82 -8.41 -20.77
N ARG A 236 7.93 -8.28 -21.51
CA ARG A 236 9.07 -7.48 -21.05
C ARG A 236 8.79 -5.99 -21.15
N VAL A 237 8.93 -5.31 -20.02
CA VAL A 237 8.81 -3.85 -19.97
C VAL A 237 10.06 -3.18 -20.50
N ARG A 238 10.00 -2.54 -21.67
CA ARG A 238 11.18 -1.98 -22.37
C ARG A 238 11.91 -0.90 -21.55
N TYR A 239 11.18 0.05 -20.94
CA TYR A 239 11.73 1.15 -20.14
C TYR A 239 10.94 1.42 -18.84
N GLY A 240 9.82 0.75 -18.60
CA GLY A 240 8.98 0.98 -17.43
C GLY A 240 9.68 0.76 -16.09
N PHE A 241 10.74 -0.08 -16.08
CA PHE A 241 11.56 -0.28 -14.88
C PHE A 241 12.22 1.03 -14.39
N LEU A 242 12.58 1.94 -15.30
CA LEU A 242 13.16 3.24 -14.92
C LEU A 242 12.16 4.10 -14.15
N VAL A 243 10.90 4.11 -14.60
CA VAL A 243 9.85 4.90 -13.95
C VAL A 243 9.54 4.38 -12.54
N PHE A 244 9.40 3.07 -12.38
CA PHE A 244 9.14 2.48 -11.08
C PHE A 244 10.33 2.62 -10.12
N SER A 245 11.55 2.49 -10.64
CA SER A 245 12.77 2.76 -9.86
C SER A 245 12.84 4.23 -9.45
N PHE A 246 12.47 5.17 -10.32
CA PHE A 246 12.36 6.58 -9.99
C PHE A 246 11.37 6.83 -8.85
N PHE A 247 10.17 6.23 -8.88
CA PHE A 247 9.21 6.38 -7.81
C PHE A 247 9.71 5.85 -6.46
N ASN A 248 10.40 4.71 -6.47
CA ASN A 248 10.99 4.17 -5.25
C ASN A 248 12.11 5.07 -4.72
N LEU A 249 12.99 5.56 -5.57
CA LEU A 249 14.06 6.47 -5.19
C LEU A 249 13.51 7.80 -4.67
N TYR A 250 12.49 8.35 -5.33
CA TYR A 250 11.85 9.60 -4.87
C TYR A 250 11.22 9.41 -3.48
N SER A 251 10.50 8.30 -3.26
CA SER A 251 9.94 7.94 -1.96
C SER A 251 11.02 7.81 -0.88
N LEU A 252 12.13 7.14 -1.20
CA LEU A 252 13.28 7.01 -0.29
C LEU A 252 13.91 8.38 0.03
N LEU A 253 14.05 9.26 -0.96
CA LEU A 253 14.57 10.63 -0.75
C LEU A 253 13.66 11.44 0.18
N LEU A 254 12.34 11.34 0.03
CA LEU A 254 11.39 12.00 0.94
C LEU A 254 11.51 11.46 2.37
N ILE A 255 11.73 10.17 2.56
CA ILE A 255 11.96 9.59 3.89
C ILE A 255 13.30 10.05 4.48
N ILE A 256 14.35 10.15 3.67
CA ILE A 256 15.66 10.71 4.11
C ILE A 256 15.50 12.19 4.53
N LEU A 257 14.74 12.97 3.75
CA LEU A 257 14.41 14.35 4.09
C LEU A 257 13.62 14.43 5.41
N SER A 258 12.66 13.51 5.61
CA SER A 258 11.91 13.38 6.86
C SER A 258 12.83 13.20 8.06
N ILE A 259 13.81 12.30 7.96
CA ILE A 259 14.80 12.06 9.00
C ILE A 259 15.62 13.33 9.29
N LYS A 260 16.09 14.01 8.24
CA LYS A 260 16.88 15.26 8.42
C LYS A 260 16.07 16.37 9.11
N ILE A 261 14.79 16.51 8.79
CA ILE A 261 13.89 17.46 9.46
C ILE A 261 13.75 17.10 10.94
N LEU A 262 13.49 15.83 11.25
CA LEU A 262 13.39 15.36 12.63
C LEU A 262 14.69 15.54 13.43
N GLU A 263 15.84 15.26 12.84
CA GLU A 263 17.15 15.45 13.50
C GLU A 263 17.48 16.94 13.77
N LYS A 264 17.08 17.83 12.86
CA LYS A 264 17.25 19.27 13.05
C LYS A 264 16.42 19.78 14.22
N ASN A 265 15.19 19.28 14.35
CA ASN A 265 14.27 19.65 15.41
C ASN A 265 14.81 19.25 16.80
N ASN A 266 15.40 18.05 16.91
CA ASN A 266 15.86 17.52 18.19
C ASN A 266 17.02 18.24 18.87
N LYS A 267 17.82 18.96 18.12
CA LYS A 267 19.00 19.65 18.68
C LYS A 267 18.66 20.70 19.71
N LYS A 268 17.37 21.07 19.89
CA LYS A 268 16.94 22.17 20.73
C LYS A 268 16.28 21.76 22.06
N ASN A 269 15.52 20.65 22.14
CA ASN A 269 14.52 20.50 23.22
C ASN A 269 14.56 19.23 24.06
N TYR A 270 15.34 18.18 23.69
CA TYR A 270 15.36 16.91 24.43
C TYR A 270 16.78 16.41 24.68
N SER A 271 16.97 15.58 25.72
CA SER A 271 18.16 14.74 25.77
C SER A 271 18.14 13.87 24.50
N HIS A 272 19.23 13.86 23.77
CA HIS A 272 19.38 13.23 22.45
C HIS A 272 18.97 11.73 22.45
N GLU A 273 18.95 11.09 23.63
CA GLU A 273 18.59 9.69 23.83
C GLU A 273 17.08 9.45 23.93
N ASP A 274 16.33 10.30 24.66
CA ASP A 274 14.90 10.09 24.88
C ASP A 274 14.09 10.21 23.60
N TYR A 275 14.47 11.13 22.74
CA TYR A 275 13.79 11.29 21.46
C TYR A 275 14.07 10.16 20.47
N LYS A 276 15.31 9.71 20.35
CA LYS A 276 15.67 8.53 19.53
C LYS A 276 14.91 7.27 19.97
N ASN A 277 14.52 7.22 21.23
CA ASN A 277 13.72 6.15 21.80
C ASN A 277 12.22 6.27 21.51
N SER A 278 11.75 7.42 21.04
CA SER A 278 10.34 7.60 20.73
C SER A 278 9.89 6.66 19.59
N LYS A 279 8.66 6.12 19.69
CA LYS A 279 8.08 5.23 18.67
C LYS A 279 8.02 5.89 17.29
N LYS A 280 7.71 7.22 17.26
CA LYS A 280 7.59 8.01 16.03
C LYS A 280 8.91 8.06 15.28
N TYR A 281 9.98 8.39 15.98
CA TYR A 281 11.32 8.49 15.41
C TYR A 281 11.81 7.13 14.90
N LYS A 282 11.72 6.08 15.73
CA LYS A 282 12.06 4.71 15.34
C LYS A 282 11.30 4.27 14.07
N PHE A 283 10.04 4.65 13.93
CA PHE A 283 9.24 4.32 12.75
C PHE A 283 9.78 5.00 11.49
N VAL A 284 10.07 6.30 11.52
CA VAL A 284 10.59 7.00 10.32
C VAL A 284 11.95 6.43 9.89
N TYR A 285 12.80 6.06 10.85
CA TYR A 285 14.06 5.36 10.55
C TYR A 285 13.84 3.96 9.97
N LEU A 286 12.90 3.19 10.53
CA LEU A 286 12.51 1.90 9.97
C LEU A 286 12.03 2.07 8.52
N MET A 287 11.27 3.12 8.22
CA MET A 287 10.77 3.36 6.86
C MET A 287 11.90 3.64 5.85
N ARG A 288 13.02 4.24 6.25
CA ARG A 288 14.21 4.34 5.39
C ARG A 288 14.73 2.96 5.00
N GLU A 289 14.87 2.07 5.98
CA GLU A 289 15.36 0.71 5.73
C GLU A 289 14.38 -0.11 4.90
N VAL A 290 13.09 0.01 5.16
CA VAL A 290 12.01 -0.63 4.39
C VAL A 290 12.02 -0.18 2.93
N ASN A 291 12.08 1.14 2.68
CA ASN A 291 12.11 1.67 1.31
C ASN A 291 13.39 1.24 0.57
N LEU A 292 14.55 1.29 1.23
CA LEU A 292 15.81 0.83 0.66
C LEU A 292 15.74 -0.66 0.28
N LEU A 293 15.30 -1.51 1.20
CA LEU A 293 15.22 -2.95 0.99
C LEU A 293 14.24 -3.31 -0.14
N LEU A 294 13.06 -2.70 -0.14
CA LEU A 294 12.08 -2.97 -1.20
C LEU A 294 12.52 -2.42 -2.55
N THR A 295 13.23 -1.29 -2.60
CA THR A 295 13.84 -0.80 -3.85
C THR A 295 14.84 -1.83 -4.41
N ILE A 296 15.68 -2.39 -3.56
CA ILE A 296 16.66 -3.41 -3.94
C ILE A 296 15.96 -4.67 -4.45
N ILE A 297 14.98 -5.18 -3.70
CA ILE A 297 14.31 -6.46 -4.02
C ILE A 297 13.42 -6.32 -5.26
N SER A 298 12.70 -5.19 -5.42
CA SER A 298 11.77 -5.02 -6.52
C SER A 298 12.42 -4.70 -7.86
N LEU A 299 13.67 -4.24 -7.88
CA LEU A 299 14.37 -3.86 -9.10
C LEU A 299 14.37 -4.98 -10.17
N PRO A 300 14.77 -6.24 -9.90
CA PRO A 300 14.74 -7.30 -10.90
C PRO A 300 13.34 -7.57 -11.45
N PHE A 301 12.33 -7.49 -10.59
CA PHE A 301 10.95 -7.74 -10.98
C PHE A 301 10.38 -6.66 -11.92
N TYR A 302 10.87 -5.42 -11.84
CA TYR A 302 10.45 -4.35 -12.75
C TYR A 302 10.93 -4.57 -14.19
N PHE A 303 12.00 -5.34 -14.39
CA PHE A 303 12.42 -5.75 -15.73
C PHE A 303 11.49 -6.81 -16.33
N ILE A 304 10.78 -7.54 -15.48
CA ILE A 304 9.87 -8.61 -15.89
C ILE A 304 8.50 -8.02 -16.20
N ASN A 305 7.85 -7.39 -15.23
CA ASN A 305 6.47 -6.89 -15.41
C ASN A 305 6.16 -5.69 -14.49
N SER A 306 5.42 -4.72 -15.05
CA SER A 306 4.95 -3.54 -14.33
C SER A 306 4.06 -3.86 -13.11
N ASN A 307 3.35 -4.99 -13.13
CA ASN A 307 2.49 -5.40 -12.03
C ASN A 307 3.24 -5.61 -10.71
N PHE A 308 4.54 -5.89 -10.76
CA PHE A 308 5.37 -6.01 -9.55
C PHE A 308 5.59 -4.68 -8.82
N PHE A 309 5.26 -3.54 -9.44
CA PHE A 309 5.27 -2.25 -8.75
C PHE A 309 4.35 -2.24 -7.52
N ARG A 310 3.32 -3.09 -7.48
CA ARG A 310 2.45 -3.23 -6.29
C ARG A 310 3.21 -3.59 -5.01
N ILE A 311 4.36 -4.28 -5.10
CA ILE A 311 5.22 -4.58 -3.95
C ILE A 311 5.66 -3.29 -3.26
N SER A 312 6.11 -2.29 -4.02
CA SER A 312 6.48 -0.98 -3.48
C SER A 312 5.27 -0.10 -3.18
N ARG A 313 4.22 -0.15 -4.00
CA ARG A 313 2.99 0.62 -3.80
C ARG A 313 2.33 0.30 -2.46
N ASN A 314 2.36 -0.94 -2.01
CA ASN A 314 1.75 -1.39 -0.77
C ASN A 314 2.36 -0.74 0.49
N ILE A 315 3.58 -0.19 0.42
CA ILE A 315 4.17 0.53 1.55
C ILE A 315 3.93 2.05 1.52
N PHE A 316 3.34 2.61 0.47
CA PHE A 316 3.18 4.06 0.37
C PHE A 316 2.34 4.63 1.50
N LEU A 317 1.31 3.92 1.96
CA LEU A 317 0.54 4.37 3.12
C LEU A 317 1.40 4.44 4.38
N LEU A 318 2.37 3.53 4.57
CA LEU A 318 3.35 3.62 5.65
C LEU A 318 4.25 4.86 5.49
N ASN A 319 4.64 5.19 4.26
CA ASN A 319 5.39 6.41 3.99
C ASN A 319 4.56 7.66 4.32
N TYR A 320 3.25 7.66 4.02
CA TYR A 320 2.34 8.76 4.40
C TYR A 320 2.23 8.93 5.91
N ILE A 321 2.23 7.83 6.67
CA ILE A 321 2.31 7.87 8.13
C ILE A 321 3.63 8.52 8.58
N ALA A 322 4.77 8.15 7.97
CA ALA A 322 6.07 8.76 8.28
C ALA A 322 6.11 10.25 7.95
N PHE A 323 5.52 10.66 6.82
CA PHE A 323 5.40 12.06 6.44
C PHE A 323 4.53 12.86 7.42
N ALA A 324 3.39 12.27 7.84
CA ALA A 324 2.53 12.90 8.86
C ALA A 324 3.23 13.06 10.20
N ILE A 325 4.00 12.07 10.65
CA ILE A 325 4.82 12.15 11.86
C ILE A 325 5.80 13.33 11.77
N THR A 326 6.54 13.40 10.67
CA THR A 326 7.57 14.44 10.44
C THR A 326 6.96 15.83 10.43
N ARG A 327 5.88 16.02 9.67
CA ARG A 327 5.15 17.27 9.57
C ARG A 327 4.61 17.71 10.92
N GLN A 328 3.95 16.80 11.63
CA GLN A 328 3.37 17.11 12.93
C GLN A 328 4.45 17.51 13.93
N SER A 329 5.54 16.74 14.04
CA SER A 329 6.66 17.05 14.94
C SER A 329 7.30 18.40 14.62
N TYR A 330 7.41 18.76 13.33
CA TYR A 330 7.92 20.07 12.93
C TYR A 330 6.99 21.21 13.36
N CYS A 331 5.68 21.09 13.09
CA CYS A 331 4.70 22.13 13.45
C CYS A 331 4.53 22.30 14.97
N GLU A 332 4.68 21.24 15.75
CA GLU A 332 4.64 21.29 17.21
C GLU A 332 5.84 22.09 17.78
N GLU A 333 7.01 21.98 17.15
CA GLU A 333 8.22 22.66 17.59
C GLU A 333 8.34 24.12 17.08
N TYR A 334 7.85 24.36 15.86
CA TYR A 334 7.92 25.67 15.20
C TYR A 334 6.54 26.20 14.80
N PRO A 335 5.66 26.52 15.76
CA PRO A 335 4.28 26.92 15.48
C PRO A 335 4.17 28.19 14.63
N ASN A 336 5.16 29.09 14.71
CA ASN A 336 5.18 30.35 13.97
C ASN A 336 5.97 30.29 12.66
N ASN A 337 6.61 29.16 12.32
CA ASN A 337 7.41 29.02 11.10
C ASN A 337 6.96 27.82 10.26
N ASN A 338 5.94 28.04 9.45
CA ASN A 338 5.35 26.98 8.63
C ASN A 338 6.03 26.79 7.26
N LEU A 339 7.00 27.62 6.87
CA LEU A 339 7.59 27.57 5.53
C LEU A 339 8.19 26.20 5.18
N ILE A 340 8.97 25.63 6.11
CA ILE A 340 9.58 24.30 5.86
C ILE A 340 8.51 23.22 5.81
N ALA A 341 7.48 23.29 6.66
CA ALA A 341 6.36 22.34 6.61
C ALA A 341 5.59 22.43 5.27
N ILE A 342 5.33 23.63 4.80
CA ILE A 342 4.66 23.87 3.51
C ILE A 342 5.52 23.37 2.34
N SER A 343 6.83 23.70 2.34
CA SER A 343 7.75 23.23 1.30
C SER A 343 7.85 21.70 1.28
N TYR A 344 7.87 21.09 2.46
CA TYR A 344 7.87 19.65 2.61
C TYR A 344 6.56 19.02 2.09
N ASP A 345 5.40 19.59 2.47
CA ASP A 345 4.10 19.15 1.96
C ASP A 345 4.01 19.28 0.42
N LEU A 346 4.53 20.36 -0.15
CA LEU A 346 4.56 20.56 -1.62
C LEU A 346 5.35 19.47 -2.33
N LEU A 347 6.51 19.06 -1.80
CA LEU A 347 7.28 17.95 -2.38
C LEU A 347 6.52 16.63 -2.32
N ILE A 348 5.78 16.36 -1.24
CA ILE A 348 4.97 15.16 -1.08
C ILE A 348 3.77 15.20 -2.04
N TYR A 349 3.05 16.32 -2.12
CA TYR A 349 1.93 16.47 -3.06
C TYR A 349 2.39 16.34 -4.51
N LEU A 350 3.53 16.93 -4.87
CA LEU A 350 4.12 16.77 -6.20
C LEU A 350 4.39 15.30 -6.51
N PHE A 351 5.00 14.57 -5.58
CA PHE A 351 5.26 13.14 -5.74
C PHE A 351 3.98 12.34 -5.99
N ILE A 352 2.94 12.57 -5.19
CA ILE A 352 1.67 11.86 -5.30
C ILE A 352 0.93 12.22 -6.59
N LEU A 353 0.98 13.50 -6.99
CA LEU A 353 0.38 13.93 -8.26
C LEU A 353 1.10 13.31 -9.47
N ILE A 354 2.43 13.19 -9.44
CA ILE A 354 3.19 12.49 -10.49
C ILE A 354 2.79 11.02 -10.54
N LEU A 355 2.67 10.35 -9.39
CA LEU A 355 2.20 8.97 -9.30
C LEU A 355 0.79 8.82 -9.86
N PHE A 356 -0.13 9.71 -9.49
CA PHE A 356 -1.50 9.72 -9.98
C PHE A 356 -1.55 9.93 -11.50
N PHE A 357 -0.85 10.96 -11.99
CA PHE A 357 -0.81 11.28 -13.42
C PHE A 357 -0.24 10.12 -14.23
N TYR A 358 0.91 9.57 -13.82
CA TYR A 358 1.50 8.43 -14.50
C TYR A 358 0.57 7.22 -14.52
N SER A 359 -0.04 6.90 -13.38
CA SER A 359 -0.85 5.69 -13.24
C SER A 359 -2.17 5.77 -14.00
N PHE A 360 -2.85 6.91 -13.96
CA PHE A 360 -4.21 7.01 -14.49
C PHE A 360 -4.28 7.73 -15.84
N VAL A 361 -3.45 8.74 -16.08
CA VAL A 361 -3.49 9.53 -17.32
C VAL A 361 -2.56 8.94 -18.37
N TYR A 362 -1.27 8.79 -18.04
CA TYR A 362 -0.27 8.30 -18.99
C TYR A 362 -0.53 6.84 -19.42
N ASN A 363 -0.92 5.96 -18.48
CA ASN A 363 -1.22 4.56 -18.77
C ASN A 363 -2.66 4.34 -19.28
N ASN A 364 -3.43 5.41 -19.55
CA ASN A 364 -4.84 5.34 -20.02
C ASN A 364 -5.78 4.56 -19.10
N GLU A 365 -5.45 4.43 -17.83
CA GLU A 365 -6.31 3.75 -16.84
C GLU A 365 -7.44 4.68 -16.33
N PHE A 366 -7.47 5.95 -16.75
CA PHE A 366 -8.53 6.88 -16.38
C PHE A 366 -9.91 6.40 -16.86
N GLU A 367 -10.02 6.07 -18.15
CA GLU A 367 -11.26 5.57 -18.75
C GLU A 367 -11.68 4.20 -18.20
N ARG A 368 -10.68 3.37 -17.87
CA ARG A 368 -10.90 2.00 -17.44
C ARG A 368 -11.19 1.86 -15.95
N ILE A 369 -10.61 2.73 -15.13
CA ILE A 369 -10.67 2.64 -13.65
C ILE A 369 -11.47 3.79 -13.07
N LEU A 370 -11.00 5.04 -13.23
CA LEU A 370 -11.59 6.18 -12.52
C LEU A 370 -12.99 6.52 -13.01
N LYS A 371 -13.19 6.56 -14.32
CA LYS A 371 -14.48 6.92 -14.90
C LYS A 371 -15.61 5.96 -14.48
N PRO A 372 -15.45 4.61 -14.52
CA PRO A 372 -16.44 3.68 -13.99
C PRO A 372 -16.72 3.87 -12.50
N ILE A 373 -15.68 4.01 -11.67
CA ILE A 373 -15.82 4.19 -10.22
C ILE A 373 -16.72 5.40 -9.88
N PHE A 374 -16.59 6.50 -10.64
CA PHE A 374 -17.34 7.72 -10.37
C PHE A 374 -18.69 7.80 -11.09
N ASN A 375 -18.85 7.16 -12.25
CA ASN A 375 -20.05 7.28 -13.07
C ASN A 375 -21.02 6.11 -12.89
N ASN A 376 -20.51 4.91 -12.64
CA ASN A 376 -21.28 3.67 -12.56
C ASN A 376 -21.34 3.14 -11.12
N ASN A 377 -21.51 4.04 -10.18
CA ASN A 377 -21.61 3.70 -8.77
C ASN A 377 -23.06 3.40 -8.39
N ILE A 378 -23.34 2.29 -7.75
CA ILE A 378 -24.70 1.85 -7.36
C ILE A 378 -25.44 2.94 -6.59
N PHE A 379 -24.77 3.69 -5.74
CA PHE A 379 -25.42 4.78 -4.97
C PHE A 379 -25.89 5.95 -5.84
N LEU A 380 -25.39 6.10 -7.08
CA LEU A 380 -25.92 7.11 -8.01
C LEU A 380 -27.30 6.74 -8.55
N ASP A 381 -27.59 5.44 -8.65
CA ASP A 381 -28.88 4.99 -9.17
C ASP A 381 -30.00 5.28 -8.18
N PHE A 382 -29.70 5.27 -6.87
CA PHE A 382 -30.64 5.73 -5.83
C PHE A 382 -30.91 7.25 -5.85
N LEU A 383 -30.04 8.03 -6.46
CA LEU A 383 -30.15 9.49 -6.52
C LEU A 383 -30.75 9.98 -7.84
N LYS A 384 -31.03 9.10 -8.81
CA LYS A 384 -31.70 9.39 -10.07
C LYS A 384 -33.25 9.31 -9.98
N ILE A 385 -33.74 8.97 -8.76
CA ILE A 385 -35.17 9.00 -8.43
C ILE A 385 -35.51 10.41 -7.95
#